data_1eeee015d649bf1c72f5d28443c1c362
#
_entry.id   1eeee015d649bf1c72f5d28443c1c362
#
_cell.length_a   1.000
_cell.length_b   1.000
_cell.length_c   1.000
_cell.angle_alpha   90.00
_cell.angle_beta   90.00
_cell.angle_gamma   90.00
#
_symmetry.space_group_name_H-M   'P 1'
#
loop_
_entity.id
_entity.type
_entity.pdbx_description
1 polymer ?
#
loop_
_entity_poly.entity_id
_entity_poly.type
_entity_poly.pdbx_seq_one_letter_code
_entity_poly.pdbx_strand_id
1 'polypeptide(L)'
;MQKTIYLAGGCFWGVEAYFQRIPGVLSTSCGYANGNSRNPSYKEVCHNNTGHAETVKIDYDPERLPLKNLLRYYFRIIDPTSLNKQGNDVGTQYRTGIYYVEEADKEIISEALKKEQEQYSSPLVVEVLPLEAFDSAEEYHQDYLNKNPGGYCHISLALADEPLIDSEQYQPLSEKELQEKLTKEEYNVLVHSATDRPFENEYWDTNAKGLYVDRATGEPLFSSKDKFHSSCGWPSFTKPIAGEVIRYLEDNSLGMRRIEVRSQGGDYHLGHVFHDGPRELGGLRYCINSSSVRFIPYEEMEKEGYGELKKYI
;
A
#
# COMPACT_ATOMS: atom_id res chain seq x y z
N MET A 1 7.79 -15.62 19.59
CA MET A 1 9.18 -15.12 19.96
C MET A 1 9.32 -13.75 19.31
N GLN A 2 9.76 -12.70 20.02
CA GLN A 2 9.94 -11.36 19.45
C GLN A 2 11.13 -11.34 18.50
N LYS A 3 11.01 -10.60 17.39
CA LYS A 3 12.08 -10.25 16.45
C LYS A 3 12.28 -8.75 16.35
N THR A 4 13.43 -8.35 15.83
CA THR A 4 13.80 -6.94 15.63
C THR A 4 14.31 -6.71 14.23
N ILE A 5 13.87 -5.63 13.58
CA ILE A 5 14.38 -5.11 12.31
C ILE A 5 14.57 -3.60 12.41
N TYR A 6 15.46 -3.03 11.59
CA TYR A 6 15.75 -1.60 11.57
C TYR A 6 15.48 -1.05 10.19
N LEU A 7 14.57 -0.05 10.07
CA LEU A 7 14.11 0.48 8.81
C LEU A 7 14.38 2.00 8.71
N ALA A 8 15.09 2.38 7.66
CA ALA A 8 15.32 3.78 7.27
C ALA A 8 14.41 4.15 6.09
N GLY A 9 13.63 5.21 6.20
CA GLY A 9 12.62 5.59 5.20
C GLY A 9 12.34 7.09 5.17
N GLY A 10 13.37 7.91 5.16
CA GLY A 10 13.26 9.36 5.30
C GLY A 10 13.20 9.78 6.78
N CYS A 11 12.45 10.85 7.07
CA CYS A 11 12.28 11.31 8.46
C CYS A 11 11.67 10.22 9.35
N PHE A 12 12.39 9.82 10.39
CA PHE A 12 12.00 8.72 11.28
C PHE A 12 10.72 8.97 12.09
N TRP A 13 10.28 10.22 12.29
CA TRP A 13 9.02 10.51 12.98
C TRP A 13 7.81 9.89 12.27
N GLY A 14 7.77 10.02 10.93
CA GLY A 14 6.69 9.45 10.13
C GLY A 14 6.74 7.92 10.10
N VAL A 15 7.94 7.36 9.93
CA VAL A 15 8.17 5.92 9.93
C VAL A 15 7.76 5.30 11.27
N GLU A 16 8.19 5.91 12.40
CA GLU A 16 7.82 5.46 13.75
C GLU A 16 6.31 5.48 13.95
N ALA A 17 5.65 6.62 13.72
CA ALA A 17 4.22 6.78 13.92
C ALA A 17 3.38 5.86 13.02
N TYR A 18 3.87 5.54 11.83
CA TYR A 18 3.24 4.58 10.93
C TYR A 18 3.31 3.16 11.48
N PHE A 19 4.52 2.69 11.86
CA PHE A 19 4.69 1.33 12.34
C PHE A 19 4.04 1.09 13.71
N GLN A 20 3.92 2.09 14.56
CA GLN A 20 3.16 1.99 15.82
C GLN A 20 1.69 1.60 15.62
N ARG A 21 1.12 1.86 14.43
CA ARG A 21 -0.27 1.51 14.09
C ARG A 21 -0.41 0.10 13.52
N ILE A 22 0.69 -0.55 13.12
CA ILE A 22 0.64 -1.85 12.45
C ILE A 22 0.42 -2.97 13.48
N PRO A 23 -0.66 -3.77 13.36
CA PRO A 23 -0.89 -4.90 14.25
C PRO A 23 0.24 -5.92 14.19
N GLY A 24 0.81 -6.26 15.34
CA GLY A 24 1.97 -7.16 15.45
C GLY A 24 3.27 -6.45 15.72
N VAL A 25 3.36 -5.13 15.55
CA VAL A 25 4.45 -4.29 16.09
C VAL A 25 4.26 -4.18 17.60
N LEU A 26 5.33 -4.43 18.36
CA LEU A 26 5.34 -4.45 19.83
C LEU A 26 5.91 -3.16 20.41
N SER A 27 6.98 -2.64 19.80
CA SER A 27 7.60 -1.36 20.18
C SER A 27 8.39 -0.78 19.02
N THR A 28 8.60 0.54 19.06
CA THR A 28 9.43 1.30 18.12
C THR A 28 10.39 2.21 18.86
N SER A 29 11.50 2.57 18.24
CA SER A 29 12.42 3.58 18.74
C SER A 29 13.17 4.25 17.60
N CYS A 30 13.16 5.59 17.56
CA CYS A 30 13.95 6.38 16.63
C CYS A 30 15.44 6.37 16.99
N GLY A 31 16.31 6.33 15.98
CA GLY A 31 17.75 6.39 16.17
C GLY A 31 18.53 6.58 14.87
N TYR A 32 19.81 6.38 14.97
CA TYR A 32 20.79 6.59 13.90
C TYR A 32 21.55 5.30 13.66
N ALA A 33 21.47 4.73 12.44
CA ALA A 33 22.08 3.46 12.13
C ALA A 33 23.29 3.58 11.19
N ASN A 34 24.21 2.65 11.34
CA ASN A 34 25.32 2.35 10.43
C ASN A 34 26.16 3.58 10.01
N GLY A 35 26.45 4.48 10.95
CA GLY A 35 27.32 5.63 10.73
C GLY A 35 28.76 5.41 11.16
N ASN A 36 29.60 6.44 10.99
CA ASN A 36 31.05 6.40 11.20
C ASN A 36 31.46 6.73 12.63
N SER A 37 30.53 7.07 13.52
CA SER A 37 30.76 7.47 14.90
C SER A 37 29.76 6.82 15.84
N ARG A 38 29.98 6.97 17.16
CA ARG A 38 29.06 6.48 18.18
C ARG A 38 28.42 7.65 18.91
N ASN A 39 27.16 7.46 19.32
CA ASN A 39 26.36 8.46 20.05
C ASN A 39 26.38 9.84 19.37
N PRO A 40 26.10 9.95 18.05
CA PRO A 40 26.03 11.23 17.40
C PRO A 40 24.81 12.02 17.91
N SER A 41 24.95 13.33 18.02
CA SER A 41 23.77 14.19 18.19
C SER A 41 23.05 14.35 16.86
N TYR A 42 21.75 14.68 16.90
CA TYR A 42 20.95 15.01 15.71
C TYR A 42 21.62 16.07 14.83
N LYS A 43 22.18 17.11 15.47
CA LYS A 43 22.89 18.17 14.74
C LYS A 43 24.09 17.66 13.97
N GLU A 44 24.85 16.71 14.52
CA GLU A 44 25.99 16.10 13.83
C GLU A 44 25.53 15.23 12.67
N VAL A 45 24.46 14.44 12.83
CA VAL A 45 23.88 13.63 11.75
C VAL A 45 23.45 14.51 10.59
N CYS A 46 22.81 15.65 10.86
CA CYS A 46 22.33 16.56 9.84
C CYS A 46 23.42 17.37 9.13
N HIS A 47 24.56 17.70 9.78
CA HIS A 47 25.50 18.69 9.26
C HIS A 47 26.93 18.18 9.05
N ASN A 48 27.32 17.06 9.70
CA ASN A 48 28.73 16.65 9.71
C ASN A 48 29.04 15.42 8.85
N ASN A 49 28.09 14.99 7.98
CA ASN A 49 28.25 13.82 7.13
C ASN A 49 28.75 12.57 7.90
N THR A 50 28.10 12.26 9.00
CA THR A 50 28.45 11.16 9.88
C THR A 50 28.15 9.78 9.29
N GLY A 51 27.54 9.73 8.11
CA GLY A 51 27.16 8.48 7.43
C GLY A 51 25.96 7.76 8.03
N HIS A 52 25.38 8.26 9.12
CA HIS A 52 24.21 7.65 9.74
C HIS A 52 22.94 7.83 8.88
N ALA A 53 22.05 6.82 8.94
CA ALA A 53 20.66 6.95 8.47
C ALA A 53 19.73 7.18 9.65
N GLU A 54 18.75 8.09 9.50
CA GLU A 54 17.58 8.13 10.37
C GLU A 54 16.82 6.83 10.24
N THR A 55 16.67 6.11 11.35
CA THR A 55 16.24 4.72 11.35
C THR A 55 15.28 4.47 12.50
N VAL A 56 14.27 3.66 12.27
CA VAL A 56 13.39 3.16 13.31
C VAL A 56 13.73 1.71 13.62
N LYS A 57 14.08 1.44 14.87
CA LYS A 57 14.09 0.10 15.43
C LYS A 57 12.65 -0.36 15.60
N ILE A 58 12.31 -1.55 15.12
CA ILE A 58 10.98 -2.13 15.20
C ILE A 58 11.09 -3.51 15.83
N ASP A 59 10.53 -3.65 17.01
CA ASP A 59 10.34 -4.93 17.67
C ASP A 59 8.94 -5.45 17.32
N TYR A 60 8.82 -6.68 16.83
CA TYR A 60 7.57 -7.23 16.33
C TYR A 60 7.36 -8.70 16.69
N ASP A 61 6.12 -9.16 16.63
CA ASP A 61 5.72 -10.55 16.78
C ASP A 61 5.64 -11.22 15.39
N PRO A 62 6.58 -12.10 15.02
CA PRO A 62 6.62 -12.71 13.69
C PRO A 62 5.45 -13.68 13.41
N GLU A 63 4.74 -14.16 14.45
CA GLU A 63 3.53 -14.99 14.28
C GLU A 63 2.34 -14.15 13.84
N ARG A 64 2.27 -12.89 14.29
CA ARG A 64 1.19 -11.94 13.93
C ARG A 64 1.54 -11.07 12.74
N LEU A 65 2.82 -10.75 12.58
CA LEU A 65 3.35 -9.91 11.51
C LEU A 65 4.64 -10.56 10.97
N PRO A 66 4.55 -11.53 10.05
CA PRO A 66 5.73 -12.08 9.38
C PRO A 66 6.58 -10.99 8.71
N LEU A 67 7.91 -11.16 8.67
CA LEU A 67 8.82 -10.16 8.08
C LEU A 67 8.44 -9.77 6.65
N LYS A 68 8.02 -10.73 5.82
CA LYS A 68 7.50 -10.47 4.46
C LYS A 68 6.38 -9.42 4.48
N ASN A 69 5.45 -9.50 5.42
CA ASN A 69 4.33 -8.56 5.54
C ASN A 69 4.78 -7.20 6.11
N LEU A 70 5.69 -7.20 7.08
CA LEU A 70 6.28 -5.98 7.63
C LEU A 70 6.99 -5.17 6.53
N LEU A 71 7.74 -5.82 5.64
CA LEU A 71 8.40 -5.19 4.50
C LEU A 71 7.40 -4.63 3.47
N ARG A 72 6.25 -5.27 3.25
CA ARG A 72 5.18 -4.72 2.41
C ARG A 72 4.62 -3.42 2.98
N TYR A 73 4.42 -3.34 4.30
CA TYR A 73 4.06 -2.07 4.95
C TYR A 73 5.15 -1.01 4.78
N TYR A 74 6.43 -1.40 4.85
CA TYR A 74 7.55 -0.49 4.63
C TYR A 74 7.56 0.09 3.21
N PHE A 75 7.40 -0.73 2.18
CA PHE A 75 7.38 -0.26 0.79
C PHE A 75 6.20 0.67 0.47
N ARG A 76 5.09 0.59 1.20
CA ARG A 76 3.97 1.53 1.05
C ARG A 76 4.31 2.99 1.38
N ILE A 77 5.34 3.22 2.20
CA ILE A 77 5.63 4.54 2.77
C ILE A 77 6.92 5.16 2.27
N ILE A 78 7.62 4.50 1.36
CA ILE A 78 8.86 5.00 0.76
C ILE A 78 8.75 5.10 -0.76
N ASP A 79 9.56 5.94 -1.35
CA ASP A 79 9.94 5.83 -2.76
C ASP A 79 11.28 5.05 -2.83
N PRO A 80 11.25 3.76 -3.19
CA PRO A 80 12.44 2.92 -3.16
C PRO A 80 13.43 3.23 -4.29
N THR A 81 13.06 4.10 -5.24
CA THR A 81 13.93 4.54 -6.36
C THR A 81 14.61 5.89 -6.08
N SER A 82 14.23 6.57 -5.00
CA SER A 82 14.73 7.92 -4.67
C SER A 82 15.99 7.86 -3.80
N LEU A 83 17.13 8.18 -4.39
CA LEU A 83 18.42 8.18 -3.69
C LEU A 83 18.54 9.38 -2.72
N ASN A 84 18.82 9.09 -1.44
CA ASN A 84 19.06 10.10 -0.40
C ASN A 84 17.94 11.16 -0.27
N LYS A 85 16.70 10.77 -0.55
CA LYS A 85 15.56 11.67 -0.50
C LYS A 85 14.27 10.90 -0.29
N GLN A 86 13.40 11.42 0.62
CA GLN A 86 12.03 10.97 0.76
C GLN A 86 11.11 12.20 0.94
N GLY A 87 10.14 12.36 0.04
CA GLY A 87 9.31 13.57 0.03
C GLY A 87 10.15 14.84 -0.11
N ASN A 88 10.03 15.74 0.86
CA ASN A 88 10.81 17.00 0.93
C ASN A 88 12.14 16.86 1.69
N ASP A 89 12.39 15.73 2.34
CA ASP A 89 13.59 15.48 3.13
C ASP A 89 14.73 15.04 2.22
N VAL A 90 15.80 15.84 2.15
CA VAL A 90 16.95 15.63 1.26
C VAL A 90 18.23 15.53 2.09
N GLY A 91 18.99 14.47 1.89
CA GLY A 91 20.26 14.20 2.58
C GLY A 91 20.51 12.71 2.74
N THR A 92 21.78 12.33 2.93
CA THR A 92 22.18 10.92 3.11
C THR A 92 21.54 10.27 4.33
N GLN A 93 21.19 11.06 5.35
CA GLN A 93 20.48 10.61 6.55
C GLN A 93 19.04 10.16 6.25
N TYR A 94 18.43 10.63 5.16
CA TYR A 94 17.07 10.29 4.73
C TYR A 94 17.01 9.19 3.66
N ARG A 95 18.13 8.47 3.44
CA ARG A 95 18.15 7.34 2.51
C ARG A 95 17.26 6.20 2.99
N THR A 96 16.81 5.37 2.07
CA THR A 96 16.06 4.16 2.38
C THR A 96 17.00 3.00 2.72
N GLY A 97 16.64 2.20 3.71
CA GLY A 97 17.47 1.07 4.11
C GLY A 97 16.75 0.07 5.00
N ILE A 98 17.17 -1.19 4.88
CA ILE A 98 16.74 -2.32 5.70
C ILE A 98 17.99 -2.90 6.35
N TYR A 99 18.12 -2.73 7.67
CA TYR A 99 19.27 -3.21 8.42
C TYR A 99 18.85 -4.41 9.26
N TYR A 100 19.32 -5.59 8.87
CA TYR A 100 18.96 -6.86 9.50
C TYR A 100 19.90 -7.25 10.65
N VAL A 101 19.36 -7.98 11.62
CA VAL A 101 20.10 -8.51 12.77
C VAL A 101 20.43 -10.00 12.55
N GLU A 102 19.47 -10.74 12.01
CA GLU A 102 19.62 -12.18 11.75
C GLU A 102 19.96 -12.41 10.27
N GLU A 103 21.02 -13.14 9.98
CA GLU A 103 21.44 -13.45 8.59
C GLU A 103 20.33 -14.20 7.81
N ALA A 104 19.51 -14.99 8.53
CA ALA A 104 18.37 -15.69 7.93
C ALA A 104 17.32 -14.74 7.34
N ASP A 105 17.22 -13.51 7.82
CA ASP A 105 16.25 -12.52 7.32
C ASP A 105 16.65 -11.95 5.95
N LYS A 106 17.93 -12.05 5.57
CA LYS A 106 18.49 -11.54 4.32
C LYS A 106 17.83 -12.14 3.07
N GLU A 107 17.52 -13.42 3.09
CA GLU A 107 16.83 -14.09 1.98
C GLU A 107 15.42 -13.53 1.79
N ILE A 108 14.66 -13.39 2.88
CA ILE A 108 13.31 -12.80 2.86
C ILE A 108 13.34 -11.36 2.34
N ILE A 109 14.33 -10.56 2.78
CA ILE A 109 14.53 -9.19 2.34
C ILE A 109 14.85 -9.14 0.84
N SER A 110 15.75 -10.01 0.37
CA SER A 110 16.14 -10.09 -1.04
C SER A 110 14.97 -10.46 -1.94
N GLU A 111 14.14 -11.41 -1.54
CA GLU A 111 12.92 -11.79 -2.27
C GLU A 111 11.90 -10.64 -2.30
N ALA A 112 11.71 -9.97 -1.17
CA ALA A 112 10.80 -8.82 -1.09
C ALA A 112 11.24 -7.67 -2.02
N LEU A 113 12.54 -7.35 -2.07
CA LEU A 113 13.08 -6.33 -2.98
C LEU A 113 12.99 -6.75 -4.44
N LYS A 114 13.23 -8.01 -4.76
CA LYS A 114 13.07 -8.52 -6.13
C LYS A 114 11.64 -8.36 -6.62
N LYS A 115 10.67 -8.69 -5.78
CA LYS A 115 9.25 -8.51 -6.08
C LYS A 115 8.89 -7.03 -6.21
N GLU A 116 9.39 -6.17 -5.32
CA GLU A 116 9.14 -4.73 -5.37
C GLU A 116 9.73 -4.12 -6.64
N GLN A 117 10.92 -4.56 -7.10
CA GLN A 117 11.54 -4.08 -8.34
C GLN A 117 10.65 -4.28 -9.58
N GLU A 118 9.78 -5.28 -9.60
CA GLU A 118 8.89 -5.55 -10.73
C GLU A 118 7.86 -4.42 -10.97
N GLN A 119 7.62 -3.59 -9.95
CA GLN A 119 6.70 -2.45 -10.03
C GLN A 119 7.35 -1.18 -10.59
N TYR A 120 8.69 -1.15 -10.70
CA TYR A 120 9.44 0.05 -11.08
C TYR A 120 10.32 -0.20 -12.30
N SER A 121 10.31 0.75 -13.24
CA SER A 121 11.23 0.75 -14.39
C SER A 121 12.65 1.20 -14.02
N SER A 122 12.79 1.96 -12.94
CA SER A 122 14.08 2.40 -12.40
C SER A 122 14.59 1.41 -11.35
N PRO A 123 15.92 1.25 -11.19
CA PRO A 123 16.46 0.38 -10.15
C PRO A 123 16.11 0.89 -8.75
N LEU A 124 15.84 -0.03 -7.84
CA LEU A 124 15.69 0.29 -6.43
C LEU A 124 17.05 0.69 -5.82
N VAL A 125 17.04 1.67 -4.93
CA VAL A 125 18.22 2.20 -4.23
C VAL A 125 18.19 1.95 -2.73
N VAL A 126 17.35 1.04 -2.27
CA VAL A 126 17.23 0.66 -0.86
C VAL A 126 18.48 -0.09 -0.42
N GLU A 127 19.17 0.42 0.61
CA GLU A 127 20.31 -0.30 1.22
C GLU A 127 19.82 -1.58 1.93
N VAL A 128 20.58 -2.68 1.77
CA VAL A 128 20.39 -3.90 2.57
C VAL A 128 21.71 -4.29 3.18
N LEU A 129 21.86 -4.06 4.46
CA LEU A 129 23.10 -4.27 5.19
C LEU A 129 22.83 -4.95 6.54
N PRO A 130 23.81 -5.68 7.11
CA PRO A 130 23.72 -6.05 8.50
C PRO A 130 23.70 -4.79 9.36
N LEU A 131 23.02 -4.85 10.50
CA LEU A 131 23.11 -3.79 11.49
C LEU A 131 24.48 -3.84 12.17
N GLU A 132 25.31 -2.82 11.93
CA GLU A 132 26.62 -2.68 12.59
C GLU A 132 26.51 -1.88 13.88
N ALA A 133 25.67 -0.85 13.87
CA ALA A 133 25.45 0.04 15.01
C ALA A 133 24.08 0.69 14.94
N PHE A 134 23.49 0.91 16.11
CA PHE A 134 22.30 1.74 16.29
C PHE A 134 22.46 2.56 17.58
N ASP A 135 22.43 3.87 17.45
CA ASP A 135 22.45 4.81 18.56
C ASP A 135 21.04 5.43 18.65
N SER A 136 20.41 5.32 19.83
CA SER A 136 19.08 5.90 20.06
C SER A 136 19.13 7.42 19.87
N ALA A 137 18.15 7.96 19.14
CA ALA A 137 17.98 9.41 19.04
C ALA A 137 17.51 9.97 20.40
N GLU A 138 17.69 11.28 20.53
CA GLU A 138 17.34 12.02 21.74
C GLU A 138 15.86 11.84 22.09
N GLU A 139 15.52 11.93 23.39
CA GLU A 139 14.16 11.67 23.91
C GLU A 139 13.07 12.52 23.24
N TYR A 140 13.39 13.73 22.79
CA TYR A 140 12.42 14.60 22.11
C TYR A 140 12.04 14.11 20.70
N HIS A 141 12.80 13.17 20.12
CA HIS A 141 12.47 12.53 18.85
C HIS A 141 11.59 11.30 19.02
N GLN A 142 11.61 10.65 20.18
CA GLN A 142 10.82 9.46 20.45
C GLN A 142 9.33 9.80 20.52
N ASP A 143 8.50 9.05 19.81
CA ASP A 143 7.05 9.22 19.81
C ASP A 143 6.59 10.63 19.43
N TYR A 144 7.35 11.27 18.51
CA TYR A 144 7.23 12.70 18.22
C TYR A 144 5.84 13.09 17.70
N LEU A 145 5.27 12.37 16.75
CA LEU A 145 3.98 12.72 16.14
C LEU A 145 2.78 12.47 17.07
N ASN A 146 2.87 11.55 18.02
CA ASN A 146 1.86 11.38 19.06
C ASN A 146 1.91 12.53 20.08
N LYS A 147 3.14 12.97 20.43
CA LYS A 147 3.34 14.15 21.29
C LYS A 147 2.99 15.47 20.58
N ASN A 148 3.13 15.53 19.25
CA ASN A 148 2.93 16.71 18.40
C ASN A 148 2.04 16.38 17.18
N PRO A 149 0.71 16.27 17.33
CA PRO A 149 -0.19 15.84 16.23
C PRO A 149 -0.18 16.74 14.99
N GLY A 150 0.26 17.99 15.10
CA GLY A 150 0.45 18.92 13.97
C GLY A 150 1.87 18.95 13.42
N GLY A 151 2.74 18.05 13.84
CA GLY A 151 4.13 17.96 13.39
C GLY A 151 4.26 17.58 11.92
N TYR A 152 5.43 17.87 11.34
CA TYR A 152 5.74 17.51 9.97
C TYR A 152 5.77 15.99 9.79
N CYS A 153 5.08 15.52 8.74
CA CYS A 153 5.10 14.13 8.32
C CYS A 153 4.96 14.07 6.79
N HIS A 154 5.87 13.39 6.10
CA HIS A 154 5.79 13.15 4.67
C HIS A 154 4.98 11.88 4.34
N ILE A 155 4.67 11.05 5.34
CA ILE A 155 3.97 9.76 5.22
C ILE A 155 2.49 9.96 5.52
N SER A 156 1.62 9.38 4.71
CA SER A 156 0.20 9.23 5.05
C SER A 156 0.02 8.11 6.07
N LEU A 157 -0.21 8.47 7.33
CA LEU A 157 -0.41 7.50 8.40
C LEU A 157 -1.67 6.64 8.20
N ALA A 158 -2.63 7.09 7.37
CA ALA A 158 -3.84 6.34 7.04
C ALA A 158 -3.54 5.04 6.25
N LEU A 159 -2.39 4.94 5.59
CA LEU A 159 -1.96 3.72 4.91
C LEU A 159 -1.73 2.54 5.88
N ALA A 160 -1.50 2.81 7.17
CA ALA A 160 -1.42 1.77 8.20
C ALA A 160 -2.78 1.10 8.48
N ASP A 161 -3.87 1.81 8.20
CA ASP A 161 -5.24 1.33 8.42
C ASP A 161 -5.79 0.54 7.21
N GLU A 162 -5.00 0.35 6.15
CA GLU A 162 -5.37 -0.43 4.97
C GLU A 162 -4.93 -1.89 5.11
N PRO A 163 -5.74 -2.88 4.66
CA PRO A 163 -5.35 -4.28 4.70
C PRO A 163 -4.15 -4.56 3.77
N LEU A 164 -3.37 -5.59 4.07
CA LEU A 164 -2.45 -6.19 3.11
C LEU A 164 -3.21 -7.24 2.31
N ILE A 165 -3.34 -7.02 1.01
CA ILE A 165 -3.94 -7.98 0.08
C ILE A 165 -2.82 -8.63 -0.72
N ASP A 166 -2.75 -9.95 -0.71
CA ASP A 166 -1.79 -10.69 -1.53
C ASP A 166 -2.41 -11.01 -2.89
N SER A 167 -2.22 -10.10 -3.84
CA SER A 167 -2.79 -10.23 -5.20
C SER A 167 -2.29 -11.46 -5.97
N GLU A 168 -1.17 -12.07 -5.56
CA GLU A 168 -0.68 -13.32 -6.16
C GLU A 168 -1.62 -14.52 -5.93
N GLN A 169 -2.50 -14.44 -4.95
CA GLN A 169 -3.53 -15.47 -4.72
C GLN A 169 -4.68 -15.38 -5.73
N TYR A 170 -4.78 -14.29 -6.50
CA TYR A 170 -5.89 -13.97 -7.40
C TYR A 170 -5.45 -13.97 -8.86
N GLN A 171 -4.75 -15.05 -9.30
CA GLN A 171 -4.19 -15.16 -10.64
C GLN A 171 -5.27 -15.12 -11.73
N PRO A 172 -4.93 -14.62 -12.93
CA PRO A 172 -5.87 -14.59 -14.06
C PRO A 172 -6.34 -16.00 -14.40
N LEU A 173 -7.62 -16.12 -14.71
CA LEU A 173 -8.25 -17.36 -15.12
C LEU A 173 -7.92 -17.68 -16.59
N SER A 174 -7.91 -18.97 -16.95
CA SER A 174 -7.84 -19.39 -18.34
C SER A 174 -9.11 -18.96 -19.11
N GLU A 175 -8.99 -18.85 -20.43
CA GLU A 175 -10.12 -18.52 -21.33
C GLU A 175 -11.35 -19.40 -21.08
N LYS A 176 -11.13 -20.69 -20.88
CA LYS A 176 -12.21 -21.65 -20.62
C LYS A 176 -12.92 -21.36 -19.28
N GLU A 177 -12.15 -21.11 -18.22
CA GLU A 177 -12.72 -20.78 -16.90
C GLU A 177 -13.49 -19.46 -16.93
N LEU A 178 -13.01 -18.47 -17.67
CA LEU A 178 -13.72 -17.21 -17.86
C LEU A 178 -15.06 -17.41 -18.57
N GLN A 179 -15.10 -18.22 -19.64
CA GLN A 179 -16.32 -18.52 -20.38
C GLN A 179 -17.33 -19.35 -19.58
N GLU A 180 -16.86 -20.20 -18.66
CA GLU A 180 -17.72 -20.99 -17.76
C GLU A 180 -18.27 -20.13 -16.62
N LYS A 181 -17.53 -19.12 -16.16
CA LYS A 181 -17.84 -18.32 -14.97
C LYS A 181 -18.62 -17.04 -15.29
N LEU A 182 -18.33 -16.40 -16.42
CA LEU A 182 -18.84 -15.08 -16.77
C LEU A 182 -19.94 -15.16 -17.84
N THR A 183 -20.91 -14.25 -17.73
CA THR A 183 -21.82 -13.98 -18.85
C THR A 183 -21.06 -13.32 -20.00
N LYS A 184 -21.65 -13.32 -21.18
CA LYS A 184 -21.05 -12.66 -22.36
C LYS A 184 -20.80 -11.18 -22.15
N GLU A 185 -21.66 -10.49 -21.40
CA GLU A 185 -21.54 -9.08 -21.09
C GLU A 185 -20.36 -8.83 -20.12
N GLU A 186 -20.31 -9.57 -19.00
CA GLU A 186 -19.20 -9.51 -18.04
C GLU A 186 -17.86 -9.82 -18.70
N TYR A 187 -17.81 -10.86 -19.53
CA TYR A 187 -16.60 -11.21 -20.28
C TYR A 187 -16.14 -10.07 -21.19
N ASN A 188 -17.06 -9.43 -21.94
CA ASN A 188 -16.69 -8.31 -22.79
C ASN A 188 -16.17 -7.11 -22.00
N VAL A 189 -16.72 -6.84 -20.82
CA VAL A 189 -16.26 -5.74 -19.96
C VAL A 189 -14.89 -6.08 -19.38
N LEU A 190 -14.72 -7.24 -18.74
CA LEU A 190 -13.45 -7.59 -18.08
C LEU A 190 -12.29 -7.78 -19.07
N VAL A 191 -12.54 -8.48 -20.18
CA VAL A 191 -11.47 -8.93 -21.09
C VAL A 191 -11.26 -7.96 -22.26
N HIS A 192 -12.34 -7.41 -22.81
CA HIS A 192 -12.29 -6.54 -23.98
C HIS A 192 -12.49 -5.06 -23.66
N SER A 193 -12.45 -4.69 -22.39
CA SER A 193 -12.56 -3.30 -21.90
C SER A 193 -13.82 -2.59 -22.42
N ALA A 194 -14.93 -3.34 -22.56
CA ALA A 194 -16.24 -2.75 -22.83
C ALA A 194 -16.73 -1.97 -21.59
N THR A 195 -17.79 -1.21 -21.74
CA THR A 195 -18.35 -0.38 -20.69
C THR A 195 -19.83 -0.69 -20.50
N ASP A 196 -20.25 -0.88 -19.25
CA ASP A 196 -21.65 -1.03 -18.87
C ASP A 196 -22.46 0.22 -19.26
N ARG A 197 -23.77 0.05 -19.49
CA ARG A 197 -24.66 1.20 -19.72
C ARG A 197 -24.84 2.03 -18.46
N PRO A 198 -24.76 3.36 -18.55
CA PRO A 198 -24.95 4.21 -17.40
C PRO A 198 -26.38 4.08 -16.86
N PHE A 199 -26.54 4.07 -15.54
CA PHE A 199 -27.82 3.95 -14.81
C PHE A 199 -28.61 2.64 -15.04
N GLU A 200 -28.10 1.71 -15.85
CA GLU A 200 -28.73 0.41 -16.14
C GLU A 200 -27.88 -0.78 -15.63
N ASN A 201 -26.82 -0.51 -14.84
CA ASN A 201 -25.96 -1.53 -14.30
C ASN A 201 -26.25 -1.82 -12.82
N GLU A 202 -25.84 -2.99 -12.32
CA GLU A 202 -26.33 -3.57 -11.07
C GLU A 202 -26.04 -2.71 -9.82
N TYR A 203 -24.85 -2.09 -9.73
CA TYR A 203 -24.38 -1.48 -8.46
C TYR A 203 -24.29 0.06 -8.49
N TRP A 204 -24.78 0.72 -9.54
CA TRP A 204 -24.67 2.18 -9.66
C TRP A 204 -25.32 2.93 -8.48
N ASP A 205 -26.44 2.42 -7.95
CA ASP A 205 -27.21 3.03 -6.85
C ASP A 205 -27.23 2.16 -5.57
N THR A 206 -26.37 1.14 -5.47
CA THR A 206 -26.30 0.26 -4.30
C THR A 206 -25.60 0.97 -3.15
N ASN A 207 -26.25 1.01 -1.96
CA ASN A 207 -25.72 1.61 -0.73
C ASN A 207 -25.54 0.59 0.41
N ALA A 208 -25.66 -0.70 0.11
CA ALA A 208 -25.49 -1.77 1.10
C ALA A 208 -24.03 -1.82 1.60
N LYS A 209 -23.88 -2.16 2.90
CA LYS A 209 -22.58 -2.35 3.52
C LYS A 209 -21.97 -3.67 3.04
N GLY A 210 -20.74 -3.63 2.54
CA GLY A 210 -20.05 -4.82 2.04
C GLY A 210 -18.78 -4.54 1.25
N LEU A 211 -18.27 -5.57 0.61
CA LEU A 211 -17.03 -5.60 -0.13
C LEU A 211 -17.30 -5.81 -1.63
N TYR A 212 -16.61 -5.08 -2.48
CA TYR A 212 -16.59 -5.30 -3.92
C TYR A 212 -15.30 -6.02 -4.30
N VAL A 213 -15.44 -7.19 -4.92
CA VAL A 213 -14.33 -8.04 -5.34
C VAL A 213 -14.30 -8.17 -6.87
N ASP A 214 -13.14 -8.46 -7.45
CA ASP A 214 -13.01 -8.80 -8.88
C ASP A 214 -13.95 -9.96 -9.22
N ARG A 215 -14.74 -9.80 -10.27
CA ARG A 215 -15.76 -10.80 -10.63
C ARG A 215 -15.17 -12.14 -11.06
N ALA A 216 -14.02 -12.11 -11.73
CA ALA A 216 -13.36 -13.31 -12.20
C ALA A 216 -12.54 -13.98 -11.08
N THR A 217 -11.66 -13.26 -10.42
CA THR A 217 -10.70 -13.83 -9.46
C THR A 217 -11.18 -13.82 -8.01
N GLY A 218 -12.07 -12.88 -7.64
CA GLY A 218 -12.48 -12.66 -6.25
C GLY A 218 -11.52 -11.75 -5.47
N GLU A 219 -10.56 -11.09 -6.12
CA GLU A 219 -9.63 -10.15 -5.47
C GLU A 219 -10.41 -9.02 -4.79
N PRO A 220 -10.17 -8.71 -3.49
CA PRO A 220 -10.79 -7.58 -2.81
C PRO A 220 -10.34 -6.26 -3.43
N LEU A 221 -11.29 -5.43 -3.92
CA LEU A 221 -10.97 -4.21 -4.66
C LEU A 221 -11.45 -2.92 -3.97
N PHE A 222 -12.72 -2.88 -3.56
CA PHE A 222 -13.31 -1.66 -2.99
C PHE A 222 -14.21 -1.96 -1.79
N SER A 223 -14.20 -1.03 -0.82
CA SER A 223 -15.11 -1.04 0.33
C SER A 223 -16.34 -0.19 0.06
N SER A 224 -17.52 -0.61 0.52
CA SER A 224 -18.73 0.22 0.54
C SER A 224 -18.54 1.51 1.34
N LYS A 225 -17.61 1.54 2.29
CA LYS A 225 -17.25 2.73 3.08
C LYS A 225 -16.68 3.86 2.20
N ASP A 226 -15.96 3.50 1.14
CA ASP A 226 -15.35 4.45 0.21
C ASP A 226 -16.22 4.72 -1.02
N LYS A 227 -17.42 4.10 -1.10
CA LYS A 227 -18.39 4.34 -2.16
C LYS A 227 -19.16 5.63 -1.90
N PHE A 228 -19.37 6.41 -2.94
CA PHE A 228 -20.19 7.61 -2.88
C PHE A 228 -21.15 7.71 -4.07
N HIS A 229 -22.23 8.44 -3.87
CA HIS A 229 -23.18 8.69 -4.96
C HIS A 229 -22.62 9.73 -5.93
N SER A 230 -22.44 9.33 -7.18
CA SER A 230 -22.04 10.20 -8.28
C SER A 230 -23.13 10.24 -9.34
N SER A 231 -23.22 11.32 -10.10
CA SER A 231 -24.18 11.46 -11.19
C SER A 231 -23.75 10.76 -12.49
N CYS A 232 -22.68 9.95 -12.46
CA CYS A 232 -22.13 9.36 -13.69
C CYS A 232 -22.86 8.10 -14.18
N GLY A 233 -23.65 7.45 -13.32
CA GLY A 233 -24.40 6.24 -13.66
C GLY A 233 -23.65 4.92 -13.48
N TRP A 234 -22.51 4.93 -12.82
CA TRP A 234 -21.71 3.75 -12.42
C TRP A 234 -21.33 3.81 -10.94
N PRO A 235 -21.04 2.67 -10.30
CA PRO A 235 -20.48 2.67 -8.94
C PRO A 235 -19.20 3.48 -8.89
N SER A 236 -19.14 4.39 -7.91
CA SER A 236 -18.04 5.34 -7.76
C SER A 236 -17.43 5.24 -6.37
N PHE A 237 -16.10 5.16 -6.31
CA PHE A 237 -15.35 5.04 -5.07
C PHE A 237 -14.28 6.13 -4.98
N THR A 238 -13.95 6.54 -3.76
CA THR A 238 -12.89 7.53 -3.50
C THR A 238 -11.50 6.93 -3.54
N LYS A 239 -11.39 5.63 -3.20
CA LYS A 239 -10.13 4.87 -3.23
C LYS A 239 -10.41 3.36 -3.30
N PRO A 240 -9.41 2.54 -3.71
CA PRO A 240 -9.45 1.09 -3.50
C PRO A 240 -9.30 0.73 -2.02
N ILE A 241 -9.60 -0.52 -1.65
CA ILE A 241 -9.44 -1.01 -0.27
C ILE A 241 -7.97 -1.03 0.19
N ALA A 242 -7.05 -1.21 -0.76
CA ALA A 242 -5.60 -1.10 -0.60
C ALA A 242 -4.99 -0.67 -1.95
N GLY A 243 -3.91 0.11 -1.92
CA GLY A 243 -3.30 0.63 -3.15
C GLY A 243 -2.79 -0.46 -4.09
N GLU A 244 -2.26 -1.54 -3.53
CA GLU A 244 -1.64 -2.65 -4.28
C GLU A 244 -2.60 -3.56 -5.04
N VAL A 245 -3.92 -3.44 -4.89
CA VAL A 245 -4.89 -4.28 -5.63
C VAL A 245 -5.28 -3.71 -7.00
N ILE A 246 -4.74 -2.55 -7.35
CA ILE A 246 -5.07 -1.81 -8.57
C ILE A 246 -3.82 -1.54 -9.40
N ARG A 247 -3.94 -1.73 -10.73
CA ARG A 247 -2.98 -1.26 -11.73
C ARG A 247 -3.58 -0.11 -12.52
N TYR A 248 -2.71 0.84 -12.90
CA TYR A 248 -3.07 2.01 -13.70
C TYR A 248 -2.39 1.95 -15.05
N LEU A 249 -3.17 2.13 -16.13
CA LEU A 249 -2.67 2.18 -17.49
C LEU A 249 -3.16 3.45 -18.19
N GLU A 250 -2.34 4.06 -19.03
CA GLU A 250 -2.81 5.14 -19.90
C GLU A 250 -3.75 4.59 -20.96
N ASP A 251 -4.94 5.17 -21.05
CA ASP A 251 -5.94 4.88 -22.08
C ASP A 251 -6.14 6.10 -22.99
N ASN A 252 -5.65 5.99 -24.21
CA ASN A 252 -5.77 7.01 -25.25
C ASN A 252 -6.84 6.65 -26.31
N SER A 253 -7.71 5.67 -26.03
CA SER A 253 -8.78 5.26 -26.92
C SER A 253 -9.87 6.33 -27.07
N LEU A 254 -10.69 6.22 -28.11
CA LEU A 254 -11.84 7.10 -28.39
C LEU A 254 -11.49 8.61 -28.45
N GLY A 255 -10.21 8.96 -28.71
CA GLY A 255 -9.75 10.36 -28.75
C GLY A 255 -9.71 11.04 -27.39
N MET A 256 -9.80 10.31 -26.29
CA MET A 256 -9.70 10.79 -24.91
C MET A 256 -8.39 10.37 -24.29
N ARG A 257 -7.91 11.13 -23.31
CA ARG A 257 -6.78 10.75 -22.46
C ARG A 257 -7.30 10.44 -21.05
N ARG A 258 -7.28 9.17 -20.68
CA ARG A 258 -7.80 8.67 -19.40
C ARG A 258 -6.79 7.77 -18.72
N ILE A 259 -7.05 7.43 -17.47
CA ILE A 259 -6.29 6.41 -16.74
C ILE A 259 -7.24 5.23 -16.51
N GLU A 260 -6.96 4.11 -17.18
CA GLU A 260 -7.65 2.84 -16.98
C GLU A 260 -7.25 2.25 -15.62
N VAL A 261 -8.23 1.66 -14.95
CA VAL A 261 -8.06 0.93 -13.68
C VAL A 261 -8.29 -0.55 -13.95
N ARG A 262 -7.31 -1.38 -13.58
CA ARG A 262 -7.37 -2.84 -13.71
C ARG A 262 -7.10 -3.51 -12.37
N SER A 263 -7.61 -4.72 -12.14
CA SER A 263 -7.25 -5.53 -10.97
C SER A 263 -5.77 -5.95 -11.04
N GLN A 264 -5.09 -5.99 -9.90
CA GLN A 264 -3.68 -6.33 -9.84
C GLN A 264 -3.43 -7.82 -10.11
N GLY A 265 -4.22 -8.70 -9.50
CA GLY A 265 -4.04 -10.14 -9.62
C GLY A 265 -4.50 -10.70 -10.97
N GLY A 266 -5.70 -10.31 -11.40
CA GLY A 266 -6.31 -10.82 -12.63
C GLY A 266 -5.92 -10.07 -13.90
N ASP A 267 -5.43 -8.84 -13.78
CA ASP A 267 -5.21 -7.90 -14.88
C ASP A 267 -6.47 -7.65 -15.72
N TYR A 268 -7.65 -7.62 -15.07
CA TYR A 268 -8.94 -7.39 -15.73
C TYR A 268 -9.33 -5.92 -15.68
N HIS A 269 -10.00 -5.45 -16.75
CA HIS A 269 -10.53 -4.10 -16.82
C HIS A 269 -11.62 -3.88 -15.78
N LEU A 270 -11.47 -2.82 -14.96
CA LEU A 270 -12.46 -2.43 -13.96
C LEU A 270 -13.22 -1.16 -14.38
N GLY A 271 -12.54 -0.21 -14.97
CA GLY A 271 -13.06 1.11 -15.30
C GLY A 271 -11.97 2.15 -15.43
N HIS A 272 -12.22 3.37 -14.96
CA HIS A 272 -11.29 4.48 -15.06
C HIS A 272 -11.28 5.32 -13.77
N VAL A 273 -10.16 6.01 -13.52
CA VAL A 273 -10.05 6.98 -12.42
C VAL A 273 -9.99 8.42 -12.97
N PHE A 274 -10.71 9.32 -12.29
CA PHE A 274 -10.85 10.74 -12.62
C PHE A 274 -10.49 11.62 -11.43
N HIS A 275 -10.12 12.89 -11.69
CA HIS A 275 -9.76 13.89 -10.68
C HIS A 275 -10.93 14.82 -10.32
N ASP A 276 -12.16 14.33 -10.39
CA ASP A 276 -13.40 15.06 -10.13
C ASP A 276 -14.21 14.48 -8.95
N GLY A 277 -13.55 13.70 -8.10
CA GLY A 277 -14.12 13.16 -6.86
C GLY A 277 -14.21 14.20 -5.74
N PRO A 278 -14.80 13.81 -4.58
CA PRO A 278 -14.92 14.67 -3.41
C PRO A 278 -13.54 15.14 -2.92
N ARG A 279 -13.33 16.46 -2.88
CA ARG A 279 -12.03 17.05 -2.53
C ARG A 279 -11.58 16.70 -1.11
N GLU A 280 -12.52 16.67 -0.19
CA GLU A 280 -12.33 16.30 1.21
C GLU A 280 -11.92 14.82 1.41
N LEU A 281 -12.13 13.97 0.40
CA LEU A 281 -11.79 12.54 0.38
C LEU A 281 -10.64 12.22 -0.61
N GLY A 282 -9.83 13.22 -0.98
CA GLY A 282 -8.66 13.04 -1.84
C GLY A 282 -8.87 13.41 -3.31
N GLY A 283 -10.09 13.81 -3.72
CA GLY A 283 -10.38 14.36 -5.05
C GLY A 283 -10.40 13.33 -6.20
N LEU A 284 -10.24 12.04 -5.92
CA LEU A 284 -10.31 10.98 -6.92
C LEU A 284 -11.71 10.35 -6.99
N ARG A 285 -12.11 9.95 -8.19
CA ARG A 285 -13.30 9.14 -8.45
C ARG A 285 -12.93 7.94 -9.31
N TYR A 286 -12.97 6.77 -8.69
CA TYR A 286 -12.89 5.48 -9.37
C TYR A 286 -14.26 5.12 -9.91
N CYS A 287 -14.45 5.22 -11.22
CA CYS A 287 -15.69 4.91 -11.92
C CYS A 287 -15.61 3.48 -12.44
N ILE A 288 -16.30 2.56 -11.80
CA ILE A 288 -16.11 1.11 -11.98
C ILE A 288 -17.33 0.47 -12.64
N ASN A 289 -17.10 -0.45 -13.58
CA ASN A 289 -18.18 -1.22 -14.20
C ASN A 289 -18.75 -2.23 -13.19
N SER A 290 -20.06 -2.29 -13.07
CA SER A 290 -20.73 -3.31 -12.25
C SER A 290 -20.43 -4.73 -12.72
N SER A 291 -20.32 -4.92 -14.04
CA SER A 291 -19.95 -6.20 -14.65
C SER A 291 -18.54 -6.68 -14.27
N SER A 292 -17.65 -5.77 -13.86
CA SER A 292 -16.27 -6.11 -13.47
C SER A 292 -16.15 -6.54 -12.02
N VAL A 293 -17.15 -6.29 -11.19
CA VAL A 293 -17.10 -6.56 -9.76
C VAL A 293 -18.27 -7.41 -9.29
N ARG A 294 -18.08 -8.12 -8.18
CA ARG A 294 -19.12 -8.82 -7.43
C ARG A 294 -19.22 -8.20 -6.04
N PHE A 295 -20.42 -7.86 -5.61
CA PHE A 295 -20.66 -7.35 -4.27
C PHE A 295 -20.87 -8.49 -3.28
N ILE A 296 -20.19 -8.43 -2.13
CA ILE A 296 -20.31 -9.35 -1.00
C ILE A 296 -20.93 -8.56 0.16
N PRO A 297 -22.18 -8.85 0.56
CA PRO A 297 -22.79 -8.25 1.74
C PRO A 297 -21.96 -8.47 3.00
N TYR A 298 -21.91 -7.48 3.89
CA TYR A 298 -21.12 -7.53 5.12
C TYR A 298 -21.39 -8.79 5.96
N GLU A 299 -22.64 -9.22 6.04
CA GLU A 299 -23.06 -10.42 6.79
C GLU A 299 -22.54 -11.71 6.17
N GLU A 300 -22.31 -11.74 4.86
CA GLU A 300 -21.87 -12.91 4.12
C GLU A 300 -20.33 -12.99 4.00
N MET A 301 -19.60 -11.92 4.31
CA MET A 301 -18.14 -11.84 4.13
C MET A 301 -17.38 -12.99 4.81
N GLU A 302 -17.83 -13.42 5.98
CA GLU A 302 -17.17 -14.50 6.72
C GLU A 302 -17.34 -15.85 6.02
N LYS A 303 -18.56 -16.14 5.53
CA LYS A 303 -18.90 -17.34 4.76
C LYS A 303 -18.17 -17.38 3.41
N GLU A 304 -18.01 -16.22 2.79
CA GLU A 304 -17.33 -16.06 1.50
C GLU A 304 -15.79 -15.99 1.61
N GLY A 305 -15.21 -16.12 2.82
CA GLY A 305 -13.77 -16.12 3.06
C GLY A 305 -13.11 -14.74 3.25
N TYR A 306 -13.91 -13.68 3.38
CA TYR A 306 -13.42 -12.30 3.58
C TYR A 306 -13.60 -11.77 5.01
N GLY A 307 -13.76 -12.68 5.99
CA GLY A 307 -14.04 -12.32 7.39
C GLY A 307 -13.04 -11.34 8.00
N GLU A 308 -11.74 -11.53 7.71
CA GLU A 308 -10.67 -10.65 8.22
C GLU A 308 -10.75 -9.21 7.70
N LEU A 309 -11.42 -9.00 6.55
CA LEU A 309 -11.59 -7.68 5.96
C LEU A 309 -12.77 -6.89 6.53
N LYS A 310 -13.62 -7.50 7.35
CA LYS A 310 -14.80 -6.82 7.95
C LYS A 310 -14.47 -5.55 8.71
N LYS A 311 -13.29 -5.49 9.33
CA LYS A 311 -12.84 -4.31 10.10
C LYS A 311 -12.51 -3.09 9.21
N TYR A 312 -12.39 -3.29 7.89
CA TYR A 312 -12.09 -2.23 6.92
C TYR A 312 -13.34 -1.74 6.14
N ILE A 313 -14.50 -2.36 6.39
CA ILE A 313 -15.77 -2.09 5.72
C ILE A 313 -16.67 -1.14 6.54
#